data_ea3c916516465408db9b11c38271112e
#
_entry.id   ea3c916516465408db9b11c38271112e
#
_cell.length_a   1.000
_cell.length_b   1.000
_cell.length_c   1.000
_cell.angle_alpha   90.00
_cell.angle_beta   90.00
_cell.angle_gamma   90.00
#
_symmetry.space_group_name_H-M   'P 1'
#
loop_
_entity.id
_entity.type
_entity.pdbx_description
1 polymer ?
#
loop_
_entity_poly.entity_id
_entity_poly.type
_entity_poly.pdbx_seq_one_letter_code
_entity_poly.pdbx_strand_id
1 'polypeptide(L)'
;MGYQQNLEVASKKLIELNKIKPKTKVGLISLLNLLEKWRYENRKKTNHNKLLQIVLDESGYSEMLKNKKDLENENKLENIKELLVAMKEFDNLESFLEHVALATSLDQDWENEKVNLMTLHASKGLEF
;
A
#
# COMPACT_ATOMS: atom_id res chain seq x y z
N MET A 1 -7.26 10.32 -26.21
CA MET A 1 -6.15 10.67 -25.30
C MET A 1 -6.71 10.76 -23.89
N GLY A 2 -6.58 9.67 -23.14
CA GLY A 2 -7.01 9.65 -21.72
C GLY A 2 -5.99 10.39 -20.88
N TYR A 3 -6.36 11.54 -20.35
CA TYR A 3 -5.62 12.17 -19.28
C TYR A 3 -5.70 11.24 -18.06
N GLN A 4 -4.65 10.50 -17.77
CA GLN A 4 -4.45 9.92 -16.44
C GLN A 4 -4.26 11.08 -15.46
N GLN A 5 -5.37 11.65 -15.00
CA GLN A 5 -5.30 12.63 -13.92
C GLN A 5 -4.83 11.88 -12.69
N ASN A 6 -3.69 12.30 -12.14
CA ASN A 6 -3.22 11.81 -10.85
C ASN A 6 -4.37 11.98 -9.85
N LEU A 7 -4.75 10.88 -9.18
CA LEU A 7 -5.89 10.80 -8.26
C LEU A 7 -5.85 11.90 -7.19
N GLU A 8 -4.65 12.27 -6.75
CA GLU A 8 -4.44 13.34 -5.77
C GLU A 8 -4.82 14.72 -6.32
N VAL A 9 -4.43 15.03 -7.55
CA VAL A 9 -4.77 16.28 -8.24
C VAL A 9 -6.28 16.37 -8.45
N ALA A 10 -6.89 15.27 -8.89
CA ALA A 10 -8.34 15.18 -9.05
C ALA A 10 -9.07 15.39 -7.71
N SER A 11 -8.56 14.80 -6.63
CA SER A 11 -9.12 14.93 -5.28
C SER A 11 -9.07 16.37 -4.77
N LYS A 12 -7.93 17.03 -4.91
CA LYS A 12 -7.76 18.46 -4.53
C LYS A 12 -8.75 19.34 -5.29
N LYS A 13 -8.88 19.12 -6.59
CA LYS A 13 -9.81 19.87 -7.45
C LYS A 13 -11.28 19.66 -7.07
N LEU A 14 -11.68 18.42 -6.73
CA LEU A 14 -13.04 18.13 -6.29
C LEU A 14 -13.36 18.74 -4.92
N ILE A 15 -12.37 18.83 -4.02
CA ILE A 15 -12.50 19.51 -2.72
C ILE A 15 -12.74 21.02 -2.93
N GLU A 16 -11.93 21.66 -3.78
CA GLU A 16 -12.05 23.08 -4.11
C GLU A 16 -13.41 23.42 -4.74
N LEU A 17 -13.88 22.59 -5.67
CA LEU A 17 -15.16 22.75 -6.34
C LEU A 17 -16.38 22.40 -5.47
N ASN A 18 -16.19 21.98 -4.22
CA ASN A 18 -17.26 21.56 -3.31
C ASN A 18 -18.19 20.47 -3.89
N LYS A 19 -17.69 19.62 -4.80
CA LYS A 19 -18.46 18.55 -5.46
C LYS A 19 -18.51 17.24 -4.69
N ILE A 20 -18.07 17.23 -3.43
CA ILE A 20 -17.99 16.04 -2.58
C ILE A 20 -18.84 16.25 -1.33
N LYS A 21 -19.48 15.16 -0.86
CA LYS A 21 -20.26 15.18 0.38
C LYS A 21 -19.37 15.58 1.58
N PRO A 22 -19.88 16.35 2.56
CA PRO A 22 -19.08 16.87 3.67
C PRO A 22 -18.26 15.80 4.42
N LYS A 23 -18.86 14.65 4.73
CA LYS A 23 -18.19 13.54 5.41
C LYS A 23 -17.01 12.99 4.59
N THR A 24 -17.20 12.78 3.30
CA THR A 24 -16.14 12.31 2.38
C THR A 24 -15.03 13.34 2.22
N LYS A 25 -15.41 14.64 2.17
CA LYS A 25 -14.47 15.76 2.07
C LYS A 25 -13.50 15.79 3.26
N VAL A 26 -14.00 15.63 4.49
CA VAL A 26 -13.16 15.59 5.70
C VAL A 26 -12.17 14.43 5.64
N GLY A 27 -12.63 13.22 5.32
CA GLY A 27 -11.74 12.05 5.22
C GLY A 27 -10.68 12.21 4.12
N LEU A 28 -11.05 12.79 2.98
CA LEU A 28 -10.13 13.00 1.87
C LEU A 28 -9.06 14.07 2.20
N ILE A 29 -9.44 15.15 2.86
CA ILE A 29 -8.49 16.17 3.35
C ILE A 29 -7.52 15.54 4.36
N SER A 30 -8.02 14.74 5.31
CA SER A 30 -7.19 14.05 6.28
C SER A 30 -6.16 13.13 5.59
N LEU A 31 -6.59 12.33 4.61
CA LEU A 31 -5.71 11.46 3.85
C LEU A 31 -4.63 12.25 3.08
N LEU A 32 -5.01 13.34 2.41
CA LEU A 32 -4.06 14.18 1.68
C LEU A 32 -3.01 14.79 2.61
N ASN A 33 -3.40 15.25 3.80
CA ASN A 33 -2.47 15.78 4.80
C ASN A 33 -1.50 14.70 5.32
N LEU A 34 -1.99 13.46 5.54
CA LEU A 34 -1.13 12.33 5.91
C LEU A 34 -0.12 12.00 4.82
N LEU A 35 -0.55 11.95 3.55
CA LEU A 35 0.35 11.70 2.43
C LEU A 35 1.46 12.76 2.32
N GLU A 36 1.14 14.05 2.51
CA GLU A 36 2.14 15.12 2.51
C GLU A 36 3.11 14.99 3.69
N LYS A 37 2.61 14.64 4.88
CA LYS A 37 3.43 14.38 6.07
C LYS A 37 4.40 13.22 5.83
N TRP A 38 3.93 12.09 5.30
CA TRP A 38 4.77 10.92 5.03
C TRP A 38 5.82 11.19 3.95
N ARG A 39 5.47 11.96 2.92
CA ARG A 39 6.44 12.43 1.91
C ARG A 39 7.52 13.30 2.52
N TYR A 40 7.15 14.16 3.46
CA TYR A 40 8.10 15.00 4.18
C TYR A 40 9.06 14.16 5.02
N GLU A 41 8.55 13.16 5.75
CA GLU A 41 9.38 12.22 6.51
C GLU A 41 10.33 11.42 5.60
N ASN A 42 9.86 10.97 4.45
CA ASN A 42 10.70 10.29 3.47
C ASN A 42 11.82 11.21 2.92
N ARG A 43 11.51 12.48 2.62
CA ARG A 43 12.51 13.46 2.18
C ARG A 43 13.58 13.76 3.24
N LYS A 44 13.25 13.66 4.50
CA LYS A 44 14.21 13.77 5.62
C LYS A 44 15.13 12.56 5.76
N LYS A 45 15.01 11.57 4.89
CA LYS A 45 15.72 10.29 4.99
C LYS A 45 15.47 9.56 6.32
N THR A 46 14.27 9.69 6.86
CA THR A 46 13.83 8.87 7.98
C THR A 46 14.01 7.39 7.61
N ASN A 47 14.53 6.60 8.54
CA ASN A 47 14.73 5.17 8.30
C ASN A 47 13.42 4.54 7.77
N HIS A 48 13.51 3.77 6.69
CA HIS A 48 12.35 3.23 5.97
C HIS A 48 11.47 2.30 6.83
N ASN A 49 12.06 1.56 7.78
CA ASN A 49 11.29 0.77 8.75
C ASN A 49 10.48 1.67 9.69
N LYS A 50 11.08 2.77 10.16
CA LYS A 50 10.38 3.75 11.00
C LYS A 50 9.29 4.46 10.20
N LEU A 51 9.53 4.77 8.94
CA LEU A 51 8.54 5.36 8.06
C LEU A 51 7.33 4.44 7.88
N LEU A 52 7.56 3.12 7.64
CA LEU A 52 6.46 2.15 7.55
C LEU A 52 5.66 2.08 8.85
N GLN A 53 6.31 2.07 10.02
CA GLN A 53 5.60 2.10 11.31
C GLN A 53 4.72 3.34 11.46
N ILE A 54 5.25 4.52 11.11
CA ILE A 54 4.49 5.78 11.14
C ILE A 54 3.25 5.68 10.23
N VAL A 55 3.41 5.17 9.01
CA VAL A 55 2.30 4.99 8.04
C VAL A 55 1.24 4.03 8.58
N LEU A 56 1.64 2.89 9.15
CA LEU A 56 0.73 1.88 9.71
C LEU A 56 -0.07 2.42 10.90
N ASP A 57 0.57 3.19 11.78
CA ASP A 57 -0.06 3.73 12.98
C ASP A 57 -0.97 4.92 12.62
N GLU A 58 -0.48 5.88 11.85
CA GLU A 58 -1.23 7.09 11.52
C GLU A 58 -2.39 6.85 10.53
N SER A 59 -2.30 5.82 9.69
CA SER A 59 -3.43 5.36 8.85
C SER A 59 -4.54 4.68 9.65
N GLY A 60 -4.26 4.29 10.89
CA GLY A 60 -5.16 3.48 11.72
C GLY A 60 -5.21 2.00 11.33
N TYR A 61 -4.35 1.56 10.39
CA TYR A 61 -4.37 0.18 9.91
C TYR A 61 -4.02 -0.83 11.00
N SER A 62 -2.96 -0.55 11.77
CA SER A 62 -2.56 -1.37 12.91
C SER A 62 -3.67 -1.46 13.97
N GLU A 63 -4.34 -0.35 14.26
CA GLU A 63 -5.44 -0.31 15.22
C GLU A 63 -6.66 -1.08 14.72
N MET A 64 -7.01 -0.93 13.44
CA MET A 64 -8.10 -1.67 12.81
C MET A 64 -7.91 -3.18 12.94
N LEU A 65 -6.70 -3.70 12.70
CA LEU A 65 -6.39 -5.12 12.83
C LEU A 65 -6.47 -5.61 14.28
N LYS A 66 -5.98 -4.81 15.24
CA LYS A 66 -6.02 -5.15 16.67
C LYS A 66 -7.43 -5.17 17.25
N ASN A 67 -8.33 -4.34 16.72
CA ASN A 67 -9.71 -4.22 17.21
C ASN A 67 -10.60 -5.40 16.81
N LYS A 68 -10.26 -6.13 15.76
CA LYS A 68 -10.94 -7.36 15.34
C LYS A 68 -10.07 -8.56 15.72
N LYS A 69 -10.40 -9.20 16.83
CA LYS A 69 -9.71 -10.40 17.31
C LYS A 69 -10.23 -11.63 16.56
N ASP A 70 -9.77 -11.81 15.34
CA ASP A 70 -9.95 -13.02 14.55
C ASP A 70 -8.58 -13.51 14.03
N LEU A 71 -8.51 -14.80 13.71
CA LEU A 71 -7.28 -15.45 13.27
C LEU A 71 -6.69 -14.81 12.00
N GLU A 72 -7.54 -14.30 11.13
CA GLU A 72 -7.10 -13.63 9.89
C GLU A 72 -6.35 -12.32 10.19
N ASN A 73 -6.85 -11.52 11.14
CA ASN A 73 -6.20 -10.28 11.52
C ASN A 73 -4.91 -10.52 12.34
N GLU A 74 -4.87 -11.59 13.14
CA GLU A 74 -3.64 -12.01 13.82
C GLU A 74 -2.56 -12.38 12.81
N ASN A 75 -2.90 -13.14 11.77
CA ASN A 75 -1.98 -13.48 10.68
C ASN A 75 -1.51 -12.23 9.92
N LYS A 76 -2.40 -11.26 9.66
CA LYS A 76 -2.02 -9.99 9.04
C LYS A 76 -1.04 -9.18 9.89
N LEU A 77 -1.22 -9.18 11.21
CA LEU A 77 -0.29 -8.52 12.13
C LEU A 77 1.09 -9.21 12.13
N GLU A 78 1.12 -10.54 12.02
CA GLU A 78 2.37 -11.27 11.90
C GLU A 78 3.07 -10.96 10.57
N ASN A 79 2.35 -10.98 9.45
CA ASN A 79 2.89 -10.58 8.14
C ASN A 79 3.48 -9.16 8.15
N ILE A 80 2.89 -8.22 8.90
CA ILE A 80 3.46 -6.88 9.06
C ILE A 80 4.80 -6.93 9.81
N LYS A 81 4.92 -7.77 10.83
CA LYS A 81 6.19 -7.93 11.55
C LYS A 81 7.27 -8.53 10.66
N GLU A 82 6.91 -9.55 9.89
CA GLU A 82 7.81 -10.16 8.91
C GLU A 82 8.26 -9.16 7.85
N LEU A 83 7.34 -8.34 7.33
CA LEU A 83 7.65 -7.26 6.41
C LEU A 83 8.64 -6.27 7.00
N LEU A 84 8.45 -5.85 8.25
CA LEU A 84 9.38 -4.96 8.95
C LEU A 84 10.76 -5.58 9.16
N VAL A 85 10.83 -6.90 9.33
CA VAL A 85 12.11 -7.63 9.41
C VAL A 85 12.78 -7.68 8.04
N ALA A 86 12.05 -8.06 7.00
CA ALA A 86 12.57 -8.14 5.63
C ALA A 86 13.08 -6.77 5.13
N MET A 87 12.38 -5.69 5.45
CA MET A 87 12.82 -4.34 5.07
C MET A 87 14.17 -3.94 5.66
N LYS A 88 14.61 -4.54 6.78
CA LYS A 88 15.91 -4.23 7.41
C LYS A 88 17.10 -4.70 6.58
N GLU A 89 16.89 -5.63 5.65
CA GLU A 89 17.92 -6.14 4.76
C GLU A 89 18.26 -5.16 3.63
N PHE A 90 17.48 -4.09 3.47
CA PHE A 90 17.65 -3.08 2.44
C PHE A 90 18.17 -1.77 3.03
N ASP A 91 19.05 -1.09 2.30
CA ASP A 91 19.66 0.16 2.73
C ASP A 91 18.67 1.33 2.79
N ASN A 92 17.65 1.30 1.91
CA ASN A 92 16.67 2.36 1.77
C ASN A 92 15.33 1.84 1.20
N LEU A 93 14.29 2.70 1.23
CA LEU A 93 12.97 2.38 0.72
C LEU A 93 12.98 2.06 -0.79
N GLU A 94 13.81 2.75 -1.55
CA GLU A 94 13.87 2.65 -3.01
C GLU A 94 14.34 1.25 -3.45
N SER A 95 15.45 0.76 -2.86
CA SER A 95 15.96 -0.59 -3.11
C SER A 95 14.97 -1.69 -2.70
N PHE A 96 14.25 -1.49 -1.59
CA PHE A 96 13.17 -2.40 -1.19
C PHE A 96 12.04 -2.43 -2.22
N LEU A 97 11.54 -1.27 -2.66
CA LEU A 97 10.46 -1.19 -3.64
C LEU A 97 10.86 -1.75 -5.02
N GLU A 98 12.10 -1.55 -5.45
CA GLU A 98 12.64 -2.17 -6.66
C GLU A 98 12.64 -3.71 -6.55
N HIS A 99 13.07 -4.24 -5.41
CA HIS A 99 13.04 -5.68 -5.16
C HIS A 99 11.62 -6.24 -5.23
N VAL A 100 10.66 -5.59 -4.57
CA VAL A 100 9.24 -5.99 -4.60
C VAL A 100 8.68 -5.93 -6.03
N ALA A 101 9.01 -4.88 -6.79
CA ALA A 101 8.57 -4.74 -8.18
C ALA A 101 9.11 -5.87 -9.08
N LEU A 102 10.37 -6.26 -8.88
CA LEU A 102 10.97 -7.39 -9.60
C LEU A 102 10.33 -8.72 -9.20
N ALA A 103 10.12 -8.98 -7.92
CA ALA A 103 9.48 -10.20 -7.43
C ALA A 103 8.06 -10.36 -8.01
N THR A 104 7.26 -9.28 -8.00
CA THR A 104 5.91 -9.31 -8.56
C THR A 104 5.86 -9.43 -10.09
N SER A 105 6.88 -8.94 -10.81
CA SER A 105 6.98 -9.11 -12.26
C SER A 105 7.33 -10.55 -12.66
N LEU A 106 8.15 -11.24 -11.86
CA LEU A 106 8.47 -12.65 -12.07
C LEU A 106 7.26 -13.56 -11.89
N ASP A 107 6.33 -13.20 -11.01
CA ASP A 107 5.06 -13.92 -10.83
C ASP A 107 4.10 -13.77 -12.03
N GLN A 108 4.34 -12.79 -12.90
CA GLN A 108 3.53 -12.53 -14.11
C GLN A 108 4.10 -13.17 -15.38
N ASP A 109 5.29 -13.78 -15.34
CA ASP A 109 5.92 -14.45 -16.49
C ASP A 109 5.31 -15.85 -16.71
N TRP A 110 4.14 -15.88 -17.33
CA TRP A 110 3.33 -17.07 -17.63
C TRP A 110 3.80 -17.82 -18.90
N GLU A 111 4.81 -17.32 -19.62
CA GLU A 111 5.20 -17.80 -20.94
C GLU A 111 6.10 -19.05 -20.95
N ASN A 112 6.53 -19.56 -19.80
CA ASN A 112 7.34 -20.77 -19.73
C ASN A 112 6.51 -21.97 -19.27
N GLU A 113 6.84 -23.19 -19.78
CA GLU A 113 6.26 -24.49 -19.39
C GLU A 113 6.45 -24.74 -17.87
N LYS A 114 5.59 -24.16 -17.05
CA LYS A 114 5.58 -24.31 -15.59
C LYS A 114 4.25 -24.89 -15.15
N VAL A 115 4.28 -25.73 -14.13
CA VAL A 115 3.07 -26.16 -13.42
C VAL A 115 2.69 -25.05 -12.45
N ASN A 116 1.57 -24.38 -12.72
CA ASN A 116 1.06 -23.32 -11.87
C ASN A 116 0.15 -23.89 -10.78
N LEU A 117 0.56 -23.73 -9.52
CA LEU A 117 -0.28 -24.02 -8.37
C LEU A 117 -0.99 -22.76 -7.91
N MET A 118 -2.31 -22.75 -7.96
CA MET A 118 -3.10 -21.59 -7.57
C MET A 118 -4.42 -22.00 -6.92
N THR A 119 -5.00 -21.11 -6.16
CA THR A 119 -6.34 -21.31 -5.59
C THR A 119 -7.42 -21.12 -6.65
N LEU A 120 -8.60 -21.72 -6.46
CA LEU A 120 -9.77 -21.51 -7.32
C LEU A 120 -10.16 -20.03 -7.49
N HIS A 121 -9.92 -19.21 -6.48
CA HIS A 121 -10.14 -17.76 -6.56
C HIS A 121 -9.13 -17.06 -7.47
N ALA A 122 -7.87 -17.47 -7.44
CA ALA A 122 -6.84 -16.92 -8.30
C ALA A 122 -7.02 -17.36 -9.77
N SER A 123 -7.59 -18.54 -10.02
CA SER A 123 -7.85 -19.03 -11.37
C SER A 123 -9.10 -18.43 -12.03
N LYS A 124 -9.93 -17.70 -11.27
CA LYS A 124 -11.15 -17.08 -11.79
C LYS A 124 -10.82 -16.00 -12.82
N GLY A 125 -11.19 -16.26 -14.06
CA GLY A 125 -10.94 -15.37 -15.20
C GLY A 125 -9.67 -15.67 -15.99
N LEU A 126 -8.95 -16.74 -15.62
CA LEU A 126 -7.90 -17.32 -16.45
C LEU A 126 -8.51 -18.41 -17.32
N GLU A 127 -8.32 -18.33 -18.62
CA GLU A 127 -8.66 -19.36 -19.60
C GLU A 127 -7.41 -20.23 -19.83
N PHE A 128 -7.52 -21.52 -19.57
CA PHE A 128 -6.46 -22.53 -19.81
C PHE A 128 -6.82 -23.37 -21.02
#